data_824584b215a9e0a4dba3fcd37a49928f
#
_entry.id   824584b215a9e0a4dba3fcd37a49928f
#
_cell.length_a   1.000
_cell.length_b   1.000
_cell.length_c   1.000
_cell.angle_alpha   90.00
_cell.angle_beta   90.00
_cell.angle_gamma   90.00
#
_symmetry.space_group_name_H-M   'P 1'
#
loop_
_entity.id
_entity.type
_entity.pdbx_description
1 polymer ?
#
loop_
_entity_poly.entity_id
_entity_poly.type
_entity_poly.pdbx_seq_one_letter_code
_entity_poly.pdbx_strand_id
1 'polypeptide(L)'
;MEQEQSNSKQEQKLLVKLSMNDLTAIGYALFPYAQFVHRIIPPSQARGRILIIIEHLRGRIATLQSSYTNGREVQFPITEDEFRVIDAALGTFLEGIHRFIPQSIQRDETIQACYKLRQYLVTTLPAENSE
;
A
#
# COMPACT_ATOMS: atom_id res chain seq x y z
N MET A 1 9.09 20.45 -21.98
CA MET A 1 10.27 20.42 -21.14
C MET A 1 9.93 20.64 -19.69
N GLU A 2 9.24 21.73 -19.41
CA GLU A 2 8.87 21.96 -18.02
C GLU A 2 8.00 20.87 -17.48
N GLN A 3 7.17 20.32 -18.34
CA GLN A 3 6.33 19.25 -17.89
C GLN A 3 7.13 18.04 -17.43
N GLU A 4 8.18 17.76 -18.14
CA GLU A 4 9.02 16.63 -17.75
C GLU A 4 9.64 16.86 -16.41
N GLN A 5 10.06 18.09 -16.17
CA GLN A 5 10.66 18.40 -14.89
C GLN A 5 9.64 18.27 -13.76
N SER A 6 8.45 18.78 -14.00
CA SER A 6 7.40 18.64 -13.00
C SER A 6 7.12 17.18 -12.72
N ASN A 7 7.01 16.39 -13.77
CA ASN A 7 6.73 14.99 -13.60
C ASN A 7 7.83 14.28 -12.83
N SER A 8 9.07 14.66 -13.11
CA SER A 8 10.17 14.04 -12.38
C SER A 8 10.06 14.31 -10.91
N LYS A 9 9.73 15.52 -10.53
CA LYS A 9 9.60 15.84 -9.13
C LYS A 9 8.45 15.09 -8.50
N GLN A 10 7.32 15.05 -9.19
CA GLN A 10 6.15 14.40 -8.65
C GLN A 10 6.31 12.90 -8.57
N GLU A 11 7.15 12.37 -9.44
CA GLU A 11 7.32 10.93 -9.50
C GLU A 11 8.53 10.46 -8.73
N GLN A 12 9.06 11.31 -7.87
CA GLN A 12 10.14 10.87 -7.03
C GLN A 12 9.68 9.69 -6.19
N LYS A 13 10.49 8.65 -6.19
CA LYS A 13 10.09 7.40 -5.57
C LYS A 13 11.06 7.02 -4.48
N LEU A 14 10.52 6.36 -3.47
CA LEU A 14 11.31 5.72 -2.43
C LEU A 14 11.40 4.25 -2.73
N LEU A 15 12.58 3.69 -2.51
CA LEU A 15 12.75 2.25 -2.61
C LEU A 15 12.56 1.65 -1.23
N VAL A 16 11.53 0.85 -1.08
CA VAL A 16 11.31 0.15 0.17
C VAL A 16 11.59 -1.32 -0.03
N LYS A 17 12.11 -1.95 1.00
CA LYS A 17 12.39 -3.38 0.95
C LYS A 17 11.22 -4.13 1.55
N LEU A 18 10.61 -4.97 0.74
CA LEU A 18 9.43 -5.71 1.16
C LEU A 18 9.63 -7.18 0.89
N SER A 19 9.17 -7.99 1.83
CA SER A 19 9.16 -9.43 1.62
C SER A 19 7.93 -9.81 0.82
N MET A 20 7.89 -11.06 0.37
CA MET A 20 6.69 -11.55 -0.30
C MET A 20 5.49 -11.52 0.63
N ASN A 21 5.71 -11.78 1.92
CA ASN A 21 4.61 -11.68 2.88
C ASN A 21 4.10 -10.25 2.99
N ASP A 22 5.01 -9.27 2.97
CA ASP A 22 4.59 -7.88 3.00
C ASP A 22 3.75 -7.54 1.77
N LEU A 23 4.20 -7.98 0.60
CA LEU A 23 3.47 -7.71 -0.63
C LEU A 23 2.10 -8.37 -0.61
N THR A 24 2.03 -9.58 -0.08
CA THR A 24 0.75 -10.27 0.04
C THR A 24 -0.20 -9.51 0.95
N ALA A 25 0.32 -9.00 2.07
CA ALA A 25 -0.52 -8.25 3.00
C ALA A 25 -1.04 -6.99 2.34
N ILE A 26 -0.18 -6.28 1.61
CA ILE A 26 -0.62 -5.07 0.93
C ILE A 26 -1.69 -5.42 -0.11
N GLY A 27 -1.47 -6.47 -0.87
CA GLY A 27 -2.45 -6.87 -1.88
C GLY A 27 -3.80 -7.21 -1.28
N TYR A 28 -3.80 -7.93 -0.17
CA TYR A 28 -5.04 -8.27 0.50
C TYR A 28 -5.76 -7.03 1.02
N ALA A 29 -5.01 -6.04 1.47
CA ALA A 29 -5.62 -4.83 1.99
C ALA A 29 -6.17 -3.94 0.88
N LEU A 30 -5.52 -3.93 -0.27
CA LEU A 30 -5.93 -3.05 -1.36
C LEU A 30 -7.29 -3.43 -1.93
N PHE A 31 -7.62 -4.71 -1.96
CA PHE A 31 -8.86 -5.13 -2.57
C PHE A 31 -10.09 -4.59 -1.80
N PRO A 32 -10.24 -4.87 -0.51
CA PRO A 32 -11.39 -4.28 0.20
C PRO A 32 -11.30 -2.78 0.30
N TYR A 33 -10.10 -2.21 0.27
CA TYR A 33 -9.99 -0.77 0.29
C TYR A 33 -10.59 -0.15 -0.96
N ALA A 34 -10.40 -0.78 -2.11
CA ALA A 34 -11.02 -0.29 -3.34
C ALA A 34 -12.53 -0.25 -3.20
N GLN A 35 -13.12 -1.28 -2.60
CA GLN A 35 -14.55 -1.30 -2.38
C GLN A 35 -14.99 -0.22 -1.41
N PHE A 36 -14.20 -0.02 -0.37
CA PHE A 36 -14.46 1.04 0.60
C PHE A 36 -14.48 2.41 -0.10
N VAL A 37 -13.48 2.65 -0.95
CA VAL A 37 -13.38 3.91 -1.69
C VAL A 37 -14.63 4.12 -2.55
N HIS A 38 -15.07 3.07 -3.23
CA HIS A 38 -16.27 3.17 -4.06
C HIS A 38 -17.50 3.54 -3.26
N ARG A 39 -17.59 3.04 -2.04
CA ARG A 39 -18.79 3.29 -1.24
C ARG A 39 -18.76 4.62 -0.53
N ILE A 40 -17.59 5.04 -0.08
CA ILE A 40 -17.50 6.18 0.84
C ILE A 40 -17.21 7.47 0.10
N ILE A 41 -16.41 7.40 -0.95
CA ILE A 41 -16.00 8.60 -1.66
C ILE A 41 -16.88 8.79 -2.88
N PRO A 42 -17.52 9.94 -3.02
CA PRO A 42 -18.39 10.16 -4.19
C PRO A 42 -17.60 10.14 -5.48
N PRO A 43 -18.27 9.89 -6.60
CA PRO A 43 -17.58 9.96 -7.90
C PRO A 43 -16.92 11.31 -8.08
N SER A 44 -15.63 11.28 -8.41
CA SER A 44 -14.83 12.50 -8.50
C SER A 44 -13.51 12.15 -9.12
N GLN A 45 -12.75 13.18 -9.47
CA GLN A 45 -11.40 12.96 -9.94
C GLN A 45 -10.55 12.34 -8.86
N ALA A 46 -10.75 12.77 -7.63
CA ALA A 46 -9.96 12.24 -6.52
C ALA A 46 -10.20 10.74 -6.35
N ARG A 47 -11.46 10.32 -6.43
CA ARG A 47 -11.77 8.90 -6.33
C ARG A 47 -11.12 8.12 -7.48
N GLY A 48 -11.21 8.68 -8.67
CA GLY A 48 -10.63 8.03 -9.83
C GLY A 48 -9.12 7.83 -9.68
N ARG A 49 -8.44 8.85 -9.18
CA ARG A 49 -7.00 8.74 -8.99
C ARG A 49 -6.64 7.66 -7.97
N ILE A 50 -7.38 7.60 -6.89
CA ILE A 50 -7.13 6.58 -5.87
C ILE A 50 -7.31 5.18 -6.47
N LEU A 51 -8.38 4.99 -7.23
CA LEU A 51 -8.65 3.69 -7.80
C LEU A 51 -7.60 3.29 -8.83
N ILE A 52 -7.11 4.24 -9.60
CA ILE A 52 -6.04 3.97 -10.55
C ILE A 52 -4.77 3.55 -9.82
N ILE A 53 -4.45 4.24 -8.74
CA ILE A 53 -3.28 3.88 -7.96
C ILE A 53 -3.42 2.48 -7.40
N ILE A 54 -4.60 2.14 -6.90
CA ILE A 54 -4.83 0.79 -6.36
C ILE A 54 -4.61 -0.25 -7.43
N GLU A 55 -5.17 -0.04 -8.61
CA GLU A 55 -5.02 -1.01 -9.69
C GLU A 55 -3.57 -1.16 -10.12
N HIS A 56 -2.87 -0.05 -10.18
CA HIS A 56 -1.47 -0.10 -10.58
C HIS A 56 -0.63 -0.85 -9.55
N LEU A 57 -0.88 -0.59 -8.27
CA LEU A 57 -0.16 -1.29 -7.22
C LEU A 57 -0.45 -2.78 -7.24
N ARG A 58 -1.71 -3.14 -7.40
CA ARG A 58 -2.08 -4.55 -7.42
C ARG A 58 -1.42 -5.28 -8.58
N GLY A 59 -1.36 -4.63 -9.74
CA GLY A 59 -0.70 -5.24 -10.88
C GLY A 59 0.78 -5.45 -10.66
N ARG A 60 1.44 -4.46 -10.07
CA ARG A 60 2.87 -4.58 -9.80
C ARG A 60 3.14 -5.69 -8.80
N ILE A 61 2.32 -5.77 -7.78
CA ILE A 61 2.48 -6.81 -6.76
C ILE A 61 2.28 -8.19 -7.39
N ALA A 62 1.24 -8.34 -8.20
CA ALA A 62 0.98 -9.61 -8.83
C ALA A 62 2.15 -10.03 -9.73
N THR A 63 2.72 -9.08 -10.46
CA THR A 63 3.85 -9.38 -11.32
C THR A 63 5.04 -9.86 -10.50
N LEU A 64 5.32 -9.19 -9.40
CA LEU A 64 6.43 -9.61 -8.55
C LEU A 64 6.19 -10.97 -7.95
N GLN A 65 4.97 -11.24 -7.50
CA GLN A 65 4.66 -12.52 -6.89
C GLN A 65 4.77 -13.67 -7.87
N SER A 66 4.48 -13.42 -9.13
CA SER A 66 4.59 -14.47 -10.13
C SER A 66 6.04 -14.69 -10.55
N SER A 67 6.90 -13.70 -10.35
CA SER A 67 8.31 -13.80 -10.76
C SER A 67 9.20 -14.37 -9.69
N TYR A 68 8.82 -14.23 -8.42
CA TYR A 68 9.65 -14.65 -7.30
C TYR A 68 8.98 -15.77 -6.56
N THR A 69 9.76 -16.81 -6.27
CA THR A 69 9.23 -17.97 -5.59
C THR A 69 9.73 -18.12 -4.17
N ASN A 70 10.66 -17.27 -3.77
CA ASN A 70 11.24 -17.36 -2.42
C ASN A 70 10.80 -16.19 -1.60
N GLY A 71 11.02 -16.30 -0.28
CA GLY A 71 10.69 -15.20 0.61
C GLY A 71 11.68 -14.06 0.60
N ARG A 72 12.38 -13.88 -0.49
CA ARG A 72 13.37 -12.83 -0.59
C ARG A 72 12.71 -11.46 -0.56
N GLU A 73 13.43 -10.54 0.01
CA GLU A 73 13.00 -9.15 -0.05
C GLU A 73 13.27 -8.59 -1.43
N VAL A 74 12.37 -7.75 -1.88
CA VAL A 74 12.53 -7.04 -3.14
C VAL A 74 12.48 -5.56 -2.86
N GLN A 75 13.12 -4.80 -3.73
CA GLN A 75 13.02 -3.36 -3.68
C GLN A 75 11.80 -2.93 -4.46
N PHE A 76 10.90 -2.23 -3.78
CA PHE A 76 9.62 -1.85 -4.35
C PHE A 76 9.55 -0.34 -4.37
N PRO A 77 9.66 0.28 -5.55
CA PRO A 77 9.60 1.75 -5.60
C PRO A 77 8.16 2.23 -5.43
N ILE A 78 7.98 3.22 -4.57
CA ILE A 78 6.66 3.80 -4.37
C ILE A 78 6.77 5.32 -4.36
N THR A 79 5.74 5.96 -4.85
CA THR A 79 5.59 7.40 -4.74
C THR A 79 4.92 7.74 -3.43
N GLU A 80 4.91 9.01 -3.10
CA GLU A 80 4.22 9.46 -1.90
C GLU A 80 2.73 9.14 -1.96
N ASP A 81 2.13 9.35 -3.13
CA ASP A 81 0.71 9.04 -3.28
C ASP A 81 0.44 7.56 -3.10
N GLU A 82 1.31 6.73 -3.65
CA GLU A 82 1.18 5.29 -3.46
C GLU A 82 1.33 4.90 -2.01
N PHE A 83 2.25 5.54 -1.30
CA PHE A 83 2.40 5.27 0.12
C PHE A 83 1.10 5.59 0.88
N ARG A 84 0.51 6.73 0.56
CA ARG A 84 -0.72 7.13 1.25
C ARG A 84 -1.84 6.13 1.01
N VAL A 85 -1.94 5.63 -0.20
CA VAL A 85 -2.97 4.62 -0.51
C VAL A 85 -2.68 3.34 0.25
N ILE A 86 -1.43 2.90 0.27
CA ILE A 86 -1.08 1.68 0.99
C ILE A 86 -1.37 1.83 2.47
N ASP A 87 -0.98 2.95 3.05
CA ASP A 87 -1.20 3.17 4.47
C ASP A 87 -2.68 3.19 4.82
N ALA A 88 -3.47 3.87 4.01
CA ALA A 88 -4.91 3.92 4.24
C ALA A 88 -5.53 2.55 4.08
N ALA A 89 -5.07 1.79 3.10
CA ALA A 89 -5.60 0.45 2.89
C ALA A 89 -5.30 -0.46 4.06
N LEU A 90 -4.07 -0.40 4.56
CA LEU A 90 -3.70 -1.22 5.72
C LEU A 90 -4.49 -0.84 6.96
N GLY A 91 -4.70 0.46 7.15
CA GLY A 91 -5.49 0.92 8.28
C GLY A 91 -6.92 0.44 8.21
N THR A 92 -7.54 0.54 7.04
CA THR A 92 -8.90 0.08 6.85
C THR A 92 -8.99 -1.44 7.04
N PHE A 93 -7.99 -2.15 6.54
CA PHE A 93 -7.95 -3.60 6.68
C PHE A 93 -7.87 -4.00 8.15
N LEU A 94 -7.01 -3.32 8.92
CA LEU A 94 -6.88 -3.61 10.34
C LEU A 94 -8.18 -3.37 11.08
N GLU A 95 -8.87 -2.28 10.74
CA GLU A 95 -10.14 -2.02 11.37
C GLU A 95 -11.16 -3.11 11.06
N GLY A 96 -11.16 -3.59 9.83
CA GLY A 96 -12.05 -4.67 9.45
C GLY A 96 -11.74 -5.95 10.19
N ILE A 97 -10.46 -6.25 10.36
CA ILE A 97 -10.08 -7.44 11.09
C ILE A 97 -10.62 -7.37 12.52
N HIS A 98 -10.42 -6.24 13.17
CA HIS A 98 -10.87 -6.09 14.55
C HIS A 98 -12.38 -6.24 14.68
N ARG A 99 -13.11 -5.81 13.67
CA ARG A 99 -14.57 -5.83 13.75
C ARG A 99 -15.18 -7.15 13.33
N PHE A 100 -14.61 -7.80 12.32
CA PHE A 100 -15.33 -8.86 11.63
C PHE A 100 -14.65 -10.20 11.66
N ILE A 101 -13.41 -10.29 12.11
CA ILE A 101 -12.70 -11.55 12.16
C ILE A 101 -12.60 -12.01 13.61
N PRO A 102 -13.03 -13.24 13.91
CA PRO A 102 -12.93 -13.72 15.29
C PRO A 102 -11.49 -13.79 15.75
N GLN A 103 -11.31 -13.60 17.03
CA GLN A 103 -9.99 -13.64 17.61
C GLN A 103 -9.38 -15.03 17.43
N SER A 104 -8.14 -15.06 16.97
CA SER A 104 -7.42 -16.30 16.73
C SER A 104 -5.95 -15.97 16.64
N ILE A 105 -5.13 -17.01 16.68
CA ILE A 105 -3.70 -16.81 16.53
C ILE A 105 -3.39 -16.24 15.16
N GLN A 106 -4.04 -16.74 14.13
CA GLN A 106 -3.79 -16.25 12.78
C GLN A 106 -4.17 -14.78 12.65
N ARG A 107 -5.30 -14.42 13.24
CA ARG A 107 -5.71 -13.02 13.22
C ARG A 107 -4.67 -12.15 13.90
N ASP A 108 -4.19 -12.58 15.06
CA ASP A 108 -3.22 -11.79 15.79
C ASP A 108 -1.91 -11.63 15.01
N GLU A 109 -1.49 -12.68 14.35
CA GLU A 109 -0.28 -12.61 13.54
C GLU A 109 -0.43 -11.66 12.37
N THR A 110 -1.61 -11.70 11.74
CA THR A 110 -1.89 -10.78 10.63
C THR A 110 -1.87 -9.34 11.11
N ILE A 111 -2.50 -9.09 12.25
CA ILE A 111 -2.53 -7.74 12.81
C ILE A 111 -1.12 -7.26 13.10
N GLN A 112 -0.30 -8.11 13.71
CA GLN A 112 1.06 -7.73 14.03
C GLN A 112 1.86 -7.43 12.77
N ALA A 113 1.70 -8.26 11.76
CA ALA A 113 2.43 -8.05 10.51
C ALA A 113 2.04 -6.73 9.87
N CYS A 114 0.76 -6.39 9.88
CA CYS A 114 0.30 -5.14 9.29
C CYS A 114 0.80 -3.94 10.08
N TYR A 115 0.79 -4.01 11.40
CA TYR A 115 1.32 -2.91 12.20
C TYR A 115 2.80 -2.70 11.94
N LYS A 116 3.56 -3.77 11.89
CA LYS A 116 4.99 -3.64 11.63
C LYS A 116 5.25 -3.06 10.26
N LEU A 117 4.47 -3.48 9.28
CA LEU A 117 4.63 -2.98 7.92
C LEU A 117 4.33 -1.50 7.86
N ARG A 118 3.23 -1.07 8.48
CA ARG A 118 2.89 0.34 8.48
C ARG A 118 3.98 1.17 9.14
N GLN A 119 4.48 0.68 10.26
CA GLN A 119 5.52 1.42 10.96
C GLN A 119 6.79 1.50 10.13
N TYR A 120 7.16 0.42 9.49
CA TYR A 120 8.34 0.42 8.62
C TYR A 120 8.18 1.45 7.51
N LEU A 121 7.02 1.48 6.88
CA LEU A 121 6.79 2.41 5.77
C LEU A 121 6.87 3.85 6.25
N VAL A 122 6.27 4.14 7.39
CA VAL A 122 6.30 5.49 7.93
C VAL A 122 7.73 5.93 8.23
N THR A 123 8.52 5.05 8.83
CA THR A 123 9.88 5.43 9.21
C THR A 123 10.81 5.50 8.00
N THR A 124 10.42 4.93 6.88
CA THR A 124 11.26 4.97 5.69
C THR A 124 11.08 6.26 4.90
N LEU A 125 9.97 6.96 5.12
CA LEU A 125 9.71 8.19 4.39
C LEU A 125 10.71 9.27 4.77
N PRO A 126 11.04 10.16 3.84
CA PRO A 126 11.98 11.23 4.14
C PRO A 126 11.48 12.15 5.23
N ALA A 127 12.43 12.73 5.95
CA ALA A 127 12.11 13.58 7.08
C ALA A 127 11.44 14.88 6.67
N GLU A 128 11.53 15.25 5.41
CA GLU A 128 10.91 16.50 5.00
C GLU A 128 9.42 16.47 5.21
N ASN A 129 8.85 15.28 5.33
CA ASN A 129 7.43 15.22 5.61
C ASN A 129 7.07 15.83 6.94
N SER A 130 8.01 15.92 7.82
CA SER A 130 7.75 16.45 9.13
C SER A 130 7.79 17.97 9.16
N GLU A 131 8.15 18.57 8.08
CA GLU A 131 8.16 20.02 8.09
C GLU A 131 6.82 20.57 7.79
#